data_a99a1394ed52e34a922045e9656be986
#
_entry.id   a99a1394ed52e34a922045e9656be986
#
_cell.length_a   1.000
_cell.length_b   1.000
_cell.length_c   1.000
_cell.angle_alpha   90.00
_cell.angle_beta   90.00
_cell.angle_gamma   90.00
#
_symmetry.space_group_name_H-M   'P 1'
#
loop_
_entity.id
_entity.type
_entity.pdbx_description
1 polymer ?
#
loop_
_entity_poly.entity_id
_entity_poly.type
_entity_poly.pdbx_seq_one_letter_code
_entity_poly.pdbx_strand_id
1 'polypeptide(L)'
;MAYYIDIFMILGFTDPFLHFKHSMVMPTSYKLLFLIFMLLLVYLLSYFNHKSKEYLKNELKKEQQAYVANLETYGKHLEKLYRDVRVFQSDYLNCLESLGKAIQTRSVSHIQEVYASTVHDANDYWDDKHYNISKLGKIGISSIKSLLSAKIISAEKSGIALNVEVPDKIEATYLPELDLLLLMSIFCDNAIEAALEAKVPRMSIAYFLLDDQQVFAVTNSTKEKVNITKVFEEGYSSKGSGRGIGLANAQRIIQKYPQLGLRTQSYRHQFSQTLTIPKVEGS
;
A
#
# COMPACT_ATOMS: atom_id res chain seq x y z
N MET A 1 5.40 43.01 1.81
CA MET A 1 5.56 44.40 2.32
C MET A 1 5.26 45.43 1.24
N ALA A 2 5.69 45.29 0.00
CA ALA A 2 5.42 46.29 -1.07
C ALA A 2 3.92 46.49 -1.36
N TYR A 3 3.10 45.41 -1.37
CA TYR A 3 1.65 45.49 -1.65
C TYR A 3 0.83 46.33 -0.65
N TYR A 4 1.26 46.45 0.59
CA TYR A 4 0.54 47.24 1.59
C TYR A 4 0.81 48.76 1.46
N ILE A 5 1.95 49.15 0.88
CA ILE A 5 2.31 50.53 0.61
C ILE A 5 1.47 51.07 -0.57
N ASP A 6 1.22 50.26 -1.58
CA ASP A 6 0.41 50.65 -2.73
C ASP A 6 -1.07 50.80 -2.40
N ILE A 7 -1.64 49.96 -1.50
CA ILE A 7 -3.02 50.12 -1.02
C ILE A 7 -3.21 51.42 -0.20
N PHE A 8 -2.19 51.81 0.57
CA PHE A 8 -2.25 53.05 1.33
C PHE A 8 -2.15 54.28 0.43
N MET A 9 -1.45 54.20 -0.70
CA MET A 9 -1.36 55.23 -1.72
C MET A 9 -2.66 55.37 -2.55
N ILE A 10 -3.33 54.28 -2.85
CA ILE A 10 -4.56 54.24 -3.69
C ILE A 10 -5.78 54.79 -2.93
N LEU A 11 -5.81 54.68 -1.59
CA LEU A 11 -6.95 55.15 -0.79
C LEU A 11 -6.97 56.65 -0.52
N GLY A 12 -6.06 57.45 -1.13
CA GLY A 12 -6.13 58.91 -1.07
C GLY A 12 -5.90 59.50 0.34
N PHE A 13 -5.31 58.74 1.25
CA PHE A 13 -5.06 59.16 2.63
C PHE A 13 -3.80 60.06 2.77
N THR A 14 -3.08 60.28 1.69
CA THR A 14 -1.86 61.11 1.73
C THR A 14 -2.14 62.61 1.73
N ASP A 15 -3.23 63.08 1.10
CA ASP A 15 -3.54 64.49 1.01
C ASP A 15 -4.02 65.13 2.34
N PRO A 16 -4.89 64.48 3.14
CA PRO A 16 -5.28 65.08 4.42
C PRO A 16 -4.14 65.08 5.45
N PHE A 17 -3.16 64.14 5.32
CA PHE A 17 -2.04 64.06 6.27
C PHE A 17 -0.96 65.13 6.01
N LEU A 18 -0.79 65.54 4.76
CA LEU A 18 0.16 66.62 4.38
C LEU A 18 -0.38 68.02 4.67
N HIS A 19 -1.71 68.23 4.53
CA HIS A 19 -2.35 69.50 4.91
C HIS A 19 -2.52 69.70 6.43
N PHE A 20 -2.48 68.57 7.20
CA PHE A 20 -2.59 68.64 8.67
C PHE A 20 -1.36 69.14 9.40
N LYS A 21 -0.31 69.55 8.68
CA LYS A 21 0.98 69.94 9.26
C LYS A 21 0.95 71.27 9.97
N HIS A 22 -0.17 72.05 9.98
CA HIS A 22 -0.08 73.40 10.45
C HIS A 22 -0.96 73.85 11.63
N SER A 23 -1.81 73.05 12.26
CA SER A 23 -2.56 73.52 13.42
C SER A 23 -3.26 72.48 14.33
N MET A 24 -2.72 71.30 14.58
CA MET A 24 -3.17 70.53 15.74
C MET A 24 -2.00 69.85 16.45
N VAL A 25 -1.55 70.41 17.54
CA VAL A 25 -0.85 69.68 18.58
C VAL A 25 -1.86 68.68 19.14
N MET A 26 -1.81 67.42 18.67
CA MET A 26 -2.66 66.37 19.25
C MET A 26 -2.50 66.33 20.75
N PRO A 27 -3.60 66.39 21.52
CA PRO A 27 -3.53 66.33 22.97
C PRO A 27 -2.71 65.09 23.37
N THR A 28 -1.88 65.19 24.38
CA THR A 28 -1.01 64.13 24.88
C THR A 28 -1.81 62.82 25.16
N SER A 29 -3.08 62.90 25.50
CA SER A 29 -4.02 61.79 25.70
C SER A 29 -4.23 60.96 24.44
N TYR A 30 -4.36 61.57 23.24
CA TYR A 30 -4.54 60.82 21.99
C TYR A 30 -3.24 60.15 21.54
N LYS A 31 -2.09 60.72 21.79
CA LYS A 31 -0.79 60.07 21.52
C LYS A 31 -0.59 58.84 22.39
N LEU A 32 -1.00 58.94 23.64
CA LEU A 32 -0.91 57.80 24.57
C LEU A 32 -1.90 56.67 24.19
N LEU A 33 -3.12 57.03 23.79
CA LEU A 33 -4.12 56.09 23.32
C LEU A 33 -3.66 55.37 22.05
N PHE A 34 -3.08 56.08 21.09
CA PHE A 34 -2.50 55.51 19.87
C PHE A 34 -1.35 54.56 20.18
N LEU A 35 -0.48 54.90 21.12
CA LEU A 35 0.64 54.04 21.53
C LEU A 35 0.12 52.73 22.17
N ILE A 36 -0.90 52.85 23.04
CA ILE A 36 -1.55 51.65 23.64
C ILE A 36 -2.19 50.79 22.56
N PHE A 37 -2.89 51.38 21.58
CA PHE A 37 -3.48 50.67 20.47
C PHE A 37 -2.43 49.92 19.63
N MET A 38 -1.29 50.56 19.31
CA MET A 38 -0.19 49.94 18.58
C MET A 38 0.43 48.75 19.36
N LEU A 39 0.63 48.91 20.67
CA LEU A 39 1.14 47.85 21.53
C LEU A 39 0.16 46.65 21.57
N LEU A 40 -1.15 46.93 21.66
CA LEU A 40 -2.18 45.90 21.65
C LEU A 40 -2.22 45.16 20.31
N LEU A 41 -2.06 45.88 19.20
CA LEU A 41 -2.01 45.32 17.86
C LEU A 41 -0.78 44.41 17.67
N VAL A 42 0.38 44.84 18.12
CA VAL A 42 1.61 44.02 18.09
C VAL A 42 1.45 42.78 18.96
N TYR A 43 0.84 42.93 20.14
CA TYR A 43 0.55 41.80 21.02
C TYR A 43 -0.39 40.77 20.33
N LEU A 44 -1.48 41.24 19.73
CA LEU A 44 -2.42 40.37 19.00
C LEU A 44 -1.74 39.65 17.82
N LEU A 45 -0.95 40.37 17.03
CA LEU A 45 -0.20 39.78 15.92
C LEU A 45 0.79 38.71 16.42
N SER A 46 1.51 39.01 17.51
CA SER A 46 2.41 38.03 18.14
C SER A 46 1.67 36.79 18.65
N TYR A 47 0.52 37.00 19.31
CA TYR A 47 -0.34 35.90 19.80
C TYR A 47 -0.84 35.03 18.67
N PHE A 48 -1.39 35.62 17.59
CA PHE A 48 -1.86 34.84 16.43
C PHE A 48 -0.71 34.12 15.73
N ASN A 49 0.45 34.73 15.58
CA ASN A 49 1.62 34.10 14.99
C ASN A 49 2.08 32.88 15.83
N HIS A 50 2.09 33.06 17.17
CA HIS A 50 2.43 31.94 18.08
C HIS A 50 1.43 30.79 17.98
N LYS A 51 0.13 31.11 18.01
CA LYS A 51 -0.97 30.14 17.85
C LYS A 51 -0.90 29.38 16.51
N SER A 52 -0.64 30.10 15.42
CA SER A 52 -0.49 29.53 14.09
C SER A 52 0.70 28.58 14.02
N LYS A 53 1.84 28.96 14.59
CA LYS A 53 3.02 28.09 14.67
C LYS A 53 2.78 26.84 15.51
N GLU A 54 2.07 26.96 16.62
CA GLU A 54 1.71 25.84 17.48
C GLU A 54 0.78 24.86 16.76
N TYR A 55 -0.22 25.38 16.04
CA TYR A 55 -1.13 24.57 15.21
C TYR A 55 -0.36 23.79 14.14
N LEU A 56 0.49 24.48 13.36
CA LEU A 56 1.30 23.87 12.32
C LEU A 56 2.25 22.80 12.89
N LYS A 57 2.88 23.08 14.03
CA LYS A 57 3.76 22.11 14.73
C LYS A 57 3.00 20.86 15.17
N ASN A 58 1.77 21.01 15.66
CA ASN A 58 0.94 19.89 16.07
C ASN A 58 0.45 19.06 14.88
N GLU A 59 0.16 19.71 13.77
CA GLU A 59 -0.22 19.04 12.51
C GLU A 59 0.95 18.23 11.96
N LEU A 60 2.13 18.82 11.84
CA LEU A 60 3.37 18.13 11.45
C LEU A 60 3.68 16.94 12.38
N LYS A 61 3.48 17.11 13.70
CA LYS A 61 3.69 16.02 14.66
C LYS A 61 2.71 14.86 14.46
N LYS A 62 1.44 15.15 14.15
CA LYS A 62 0.44 14.14 13.81
C LYS A 62 0.81 13.38 12.54
N GLU A 63 1.25 14.10 11.49
CA GLU A 63 1.72 13.48 10.25
C GLU A 63 2.95 12.58 10.49
N GLN A 64 3.92 13.05 11.27
CA GLN A 64 5.08 12.23 11.63
C GLN A 64 4.70 10.98 12.43
N GLN A 65 3.77 11.09 13.39
CA GLN A 65 3.29 9.94 14.15
C GLN A 65 2.53 8.95 13.27
N ALA A 66 1.70 9.43 12.35
CA ALA A 66 1.03 8.58 11.37
C ALA A 66 2.04 7.88 10.45
N TYR A 67 3.09 8.60 10.00
CA TYR A 67 4.15 8.03 9.20
C TYR A 67 4.92 6.91 9.93
N VAL A 68 5.29 7.13 11.21
CA VAL A 68 5.97 6.12 12.04
C VAL A 68 5.08 4.90 12.26
N ALA A 69 3.80 5.08 12.60
CA ALA A 69 2.85 3.98 12.76
C ALA A 69 2.70 3.16 11.47
N ASN A 70 2.74 3.81 10.31
CA ASN A 70 2.72 3.14 9.01
C ASN A 70 4.01 2.34 8.76
N LEU A 71 5.17 2.90 9.10
CA LEU A 71 6.45 2.18 9.01
C LEU A 71 6.47 0.94 9.90
N GLU A 72 5.92 1.01 11.11
CA GLU A 72 5.78 -0.15 11.99
C GLU A 72 4.87 -1.22 11.39
N THR A 73 3.73 -0.81 10.84
CA THR A 73 2.80 -1.73 10.16
C THR A 73 3.47 -2.36 8.92
N TYR A 74 4.20 -1.56 8.16
CA TYR A 74 5.00 -2.00 7.03
C TYR A 74 6.08 -3.01 7.46
N GLY A 75 6.81 -2.71 8.55
CA GLY A 75 7.79 -3.63 9.13
C GLY A 75 7.18 -4.98 9.52
N LYS A 76 6.00 -4.98 10.15
CA LYS A 76 5.28 -6.21 10.51
C LYS A 76 4.85 -7.03 9.29
N HIS A 77 4.39 -6.36 8.20
CA HIS A 77 4.06 -7.05 6.94
C HIS A 77 5.29 -7.66 6.30
N LEU A 78 6.40 -6.94 6.29
CA LEU A 78 7.67 -7.42 5.76
C LEU A 78 8.19 -8.61 6.58
N GLU A 79 8.14 -8.54 7.91
CA GLU A 79 8.53 -9.62 8.80
C GLU A 79 7.67 -10.87 8.58
N LYS A 80 6.36 -10.72 8.42
CA LYS A 80 5.45 -11.81 8.07
C LYS A 80 5.84 -12.43 6.74
N LEU A 81 6.10 -11.61 5.72
CA LEU A 81 6.52 -12.05 4.40
C LEU A 81 7.82 -12.87 4.46
N TYR A 82 8.84 -12.36 5.16
CA TYR A 82 10.10 -13.09 5.33
C TYR A 82 9.91 -14.43 6.07
N ARG A 83 9.01 -14.46 7.03
CA ARG A 83 8.65 -15.69 7.75
C ARG A 83 7.99 -16.71 6.82
N ASP A 84 7.00 -16.29 6.03
CA ASP A 84 6.28 -17.14 5.09
C ASP A 84 7.25 -17.72 4.02
N VAL A 85 8.14 -16.89 3.49
CA VAL A 85 9.19 -17.31 2.54
C VAL A 85 10.19 -18.29 3.18
N ARG A 86 10.60 -18.05 4.42
CA ARG A 86 11.54 -18.94 5.14
C ARG A 86 10.92 -20.30 5.43
N VAL A 87 9.65 -20.33 5.86
CA VAL A 87 8.92 -21.59 6.08
C VAL A 87 8.85 -22.37 4.78
N PHE A 88 8.45 -21.73 3.68
CA PHE A 88 8.42 -22.36 2.37
C PHE A 88 9.79 -22.93 1.94
N GLN A 89 10.87 -22.17 2.11
CA GLN A 89 12.22 -22.64 1.80
C GLN A 89 12.62 -23.85 2.65
N SER A 90 12.30 -23.84 3.94
CA SER A 90 12.60 -24.96 4.85
C SER A 90 11.87 -26.23 4.42
N ASP A 91 10.58 -26.12 4.15
CA ASP A 91 9.75 -27.26 3.74
C ASP A 91 10.22 -27.84 2.39
N TYR A 92 10.57 -26.95 1.44
CA TYR A 92 11.10 -27.36 0.14
C TYR A 92 12.46 -28.08 0.27
N LEU A 93 13.38 -27.55 1.07
CA LEU A 93 14.69 -28.18 1.31
C LEU A 93 14.54 -29.52 2.02
N ASN A 94 13.67 -29.64 3.00
CA ASN A 94 13.39 -30.92 3.69
C ASN A 94 12.83 -31.98 2.71
N CYS A 95 11.95 -31.55 1.80
CA CYS A 95 11.44 -32.41 0.75
C CYS A 95 12.56 -32.92 -0.18
N LEU A 96 13.41 -32.03 -0.67
CA LEU A 96 14.57 -32.40 -1.52
C LEU A 96 15.58 -33.30 -0.80
N GLU A 97 15.87 -33.02 0.48
CA GLU A 97 16.78 -33.84 1.29
C GLU A 97 16.23 -35.26 1.49
N SER A 98 14.94 -35.37 1.79
CA SER A 98 14.25 -36.67 1.94
C SER A 98 14.28 -37.48 0.64
N LEU A 99 14.02 -36.84 -0.48
CA LEU A 99 14.11 -37.45 -1.81
C LEU A 99 15.56 -37.85 -2.14
N GLY A 100 16.54 -37.00 -1.84
CA GLY A 100 17.96 -37.29 -2.04
C GLY A 100 18.44 -38.52 -1.23
N LYS A 101 17.99 -38.64 0.03
CA LYS A 101 18.29 -39.80 0.89
C LYS A 101 17.64 -41.07 0.31
N ALA A 102 16.40 -41.00 -0.15
CA ALA A 102 15.72 -42.16 -0.77
C ALA A 102 16.40 -42.65 -2.05
N ILE A 103 16.90 -41.72 -2.88
CA ILE A 103 17.66 -42.04 -4.09
C ILE A 103 18.99 -42.74 -3.74
N GLN A 104 19.67 -42.32 -2.70
CA GLN A 104 20.94 -42.91 -2.25
C GLN A 104 20.80 -44.34 -1.77
N THR A 105 19.64 -44.72 -1.20
CA THR A 105 19.35 -46.10 -0.76
C THR A 105 19.18 -47.07 -1.91
N ARG A 106 19.09 -46.63 -3.16
CA ARG A 106 18.87 -47.44 -4.38
C ARG A 106 17.67 -48.40 -4.31
N SER A 107 16.79 -48.25 -3.34
CA SER A 107 15.59 -49.05 -3.19
C SER A 107 14.42 -48.35 -3.88
N VAL A 108 13.97 -48.92 -4.99
CA VAL A 108 12.83 -48.38 -5.74
C VAL A 108 11.57 -48.29 -4.86
N SER A 109 11.35 -49.28 -3.96
CA SER A 109 10.24 -49.29 -3.02
C SER A 109 10.34 -48.16 -2.02
N HIS A 110 11.55 -47.83 -1.51
CA HIS A 110 11.77 -46.72 -0.56
C HIS A 110 11.67 -45.37 -1.26
N ILE A 111 12.14 -45.26 -2.50
CA ILE A 111 11.95 -44.06 -3.33
C ILE A 111 10.45 -43.85 -3.60
N GLN A 112 9.72 -44.92 -3.90
CA GLN A 112 8.26 -44.86 -4.09
C GLN A 112 7.54 -44.49 -2.79
N GLU A 113 7.98 -44.99 -1.64
CA GLU A 113 7.39 -44.70 -0.34
C GLU A 113 7.62 -43.26 0.09
N VAL A 114 8.87 -42.74 -0.05
CA VAL A 114 9.21 -41.36 0.21
C VAL A 114 8.56 -40.41 -0.83
N TYR A 115 8.54 -40.84 -2.09
CA TYR A 115 7.80 -40.13 -3.13
C TYR A 115 6.31 -40.13 -2.81
N ALA A 116 5.74 -41.30 -2.44
CA ALA A 116 4.36 -41.43 -2.06
C ALA A 116 4.03 -40.67 -0.74
N SER A 117 4.85 -40.69 0.30
CA SER A 117 4.63 -39.91 1.52
C SER A 117 4.86 -38.43 1.32
N THR A 118 5.82 -38.03 0.49
CA THR A 118 6.08 -36.64 0.10
C THR A 118 5.06 -36.16 -0.92
N VAL A 119 4.54 -37.05 -1.74
CA VAL A 119 3.61 -36.81 -2.84
C VAL A 119 2.19 -37.31 -2.50
N HIS A 120 1.97 -38.22 -1.51
CA HIS A 120 0.64 -38.68 -1.09
C HIS A 120 -0.03 -37.80 -0.05
N ASP A 121 0.69 -37.20 0.83
CA ASP A 121 0.19 -35.95 1.47
C ASP A 121 -0.04 -34.84 0.43
N ALA A 122 0.52 -35.03 -0.76
CA ALA A 122 0.36 -34.27 -1.96
C ALA A 122 -0.69 -34.85 -2.92
N ASN A 123 -0.95 -36.17 -3.07
CA ASN A 123 -1.81 -36.69 -4.13
C ASN A 123 -3.32 -36.50 -3.93
N ASP A 124 -3.84 -36.42 -2.71
CA ASP A 124 -5.16 -35.82 -2.47
C ASP A 124 -5.15 -34.28 -2.65
N TYR A 125 -3.94 -33.72 -2.73
CA TYR A 125 -3.64 -32.30 -2.93
C TYR A 125 -3.10 -31.97 -4.33
N TRP A 126 -2.63 -32.97 -5.12
CA TRP A 126 -1.72 -32.75 -6.25
C TRP A 126 -2.37 -32.73 -7.62
N ASP A 127 -3.57 -33.22 -7.81
CA ASP A 127 -4.15 -33.27 -9.15
C ASP A 127 -4.54 -31.91 -9.74
N ASP A 128 -4.91 -30.94 -8.89
CA ASP A 128 -5.18 -29.56 -9.35
C ASP A 128 -4.22 -28.49 -8.76
N LYS A 129 -3.59 -28.76 -7.62
CA LYS A 129 -2.92 -27.73 -6.79
C LYS A 129 -1.48 -27.42 -7.21
N HIS A 130 -0.70 -28.43 -7.66
CA HIS A 130 0.65 -28.17 -8.21
C HIS A 130 0.63 -27.54 -9.60
N TYR A 131 -0.46 -27.67 -10.31
CA TYR A 131 -0.64 -27.01 -11.59
C TYR A 131 -0.52 -25.48 -11.48
N ASN A 132 -1.05 -24.89 -10.41
CA ASN A 132 -0.96 -23.46 -10.19
C ASN A 132 0.47 -22.99 -9.88
N ILE A 133 1.21 -23.72 -9.04
CA ILE A 133 2.62 -23.39 -8.71
C ILE A 133 3.53 -23.56 -9.93
N SER A 134 3.29 -24.59 -10.75
CA SER A 134 4.10 -24.84 -11.97
C SER A 134 4.05 -23.66 -12.95
N LYS A 135 2.92 -22.95 -13.00
CA LYS A 135 2.75 -21.74 -13.84
C LYS A 135 3.70 -20.61 -13.44
N LEU A 136 4.14 -20.54 -12.16
CA LEU A 136 5.13 -19.59 -11.69
C LEU A 136 6.53 -19.85 -12.23
N GLY A 137 6.77 -20.96 -12.92
CA GLY A 137 8.05 -21.28 -13.57
C GLY A 137 8.53 -20.21 -14.53
N LYS A 138 7.61 -19.45 -15.12
CA LYS A 138 7.91 -18.35 -16.05
C LYS A 138 8.38 -17.05 -15.36
N ILE A 139 8.26 -16.94 -14.03
CA ILE A 139 8.76 -15.81 -13.27
C ILE A 139 10.22 -16.06 -12.93
N GLY A 140 11.14 -15.24 -13.47
CA GLY A 140 12.58 -15.32 -13.20
C GLY A 140 12.98 -14.73 -11.84
N ILE A 141 12.15 -13.88 -11.25
CA ILE A 141 12.43 -13.15 -10.02
C ILE A 141 12.06 -14.03 -8.82
N SER A 142 13.08 -14.50 -8.09
CA SER A 142 12.93 -15.51 -7.03
C SER A 142 12.03 -15.05 -5.87
N SER A 143 12.10 -13.78 -5.48
CA SER A 143 11.30 -13.20 -4.40
C SER A 143 9.81 -13.17 -4.74
N ILE A 144 9.45 -12.75 -5.96
CA ILE A 144 8.06 -12.74 -6.45
C ILE A 144 7.53 -14.17 -6.56
N LYS A 145 8.33 -15.08 -7.12
CA LYS A 145 7.98 -16.51 -7.21
C LYS A 145 7.68 -17.08 -5.83
N SER A 146 8.57 -16.85 -4.85
CA SER A 146 8.41 -17.32 -3.47
C SER A 146 7.17 -16.73 -2.79
N LEU A 147 6.94 -15.42 -2.95
CA LEU A 147 5.75 -14.75 -2.41
C LEU A 147 4.47 -15.37 -2.96
N LEU A 148 4.35 -15.45 -4.29
CA LEU A 148 3.15 -15.98 -4.94
C LEU A 148 2.93 -17.45 -4.60
N SER A 149 4.01 -18.26 -4.52
CA SER A 149 3.93 -19.65 -4.07
C SER A 149 3.35 -19.76 -2.66
N ALA A 150 3.84 -18.95 -1.72
CA ALA A 150 3.33 -18.95 -0.35
C ALA A 150 1.83 -18.54 -0.29
N LYS A 151 1.43 -17.53 -1.09
CA LYS A 151 0.02 -17.08 -1.16
C LYS A 151 -0.89 -18.14 -1.81
N ILE A 152 -0.43 -18.81 -2.86
CA ILE A 152 -1.14 -19.91 -3.52
C ILE A 152 -1.38 -21.04 -2.52
N ILE A 153 -0.32 -21.51 -1.86
CA ILE A 153 -0.42 -22.59 -0.85
C ILE A 153 -1.37 -22.19 0.28
N SER A 154 -1.28 -20.95 0.76
CA SER A 154 -2.17 -20.45 1.83
C SER A 154 -3.64 -20.45 1.39
N ALA A 155 -3.93 -19.97 0.17
CA ALA A 155 -5.28 -19.95 -0.38
C ALA A 155 -5.86 -21.36 -0.54
N GLU A 156 -5.08 -22.26 -1.11
CA GLU A 156 -5.49 -23.66 -1.35
C GLU A 156 -5.69 -24.43 -0.04
N LYS A 157 -4.78 -24.29 0.93
CA LYS A 157 -4.93 -24.86 2.29
C LYS A 157 -6.20 -24.36 2.99
N SER A 158 -6.64 -23.15 2.67
CA SER A 158 -7.87 -22.57 3.20
C SER A 158 -9.14 -22.97 2.43
N GLY A 159 -9.04 -23.87 1.45
CA GLY A 159 -10.18 -24.36 0.67
C GLY A 159 -10.67 -23.41 -0.41
N ILE A 160 -9.86 -22.44 -0.84
CA ILE A 160 -10.20 -21.50 -1.91
C ILE A 160 -9.89 -22.16 -3.26
N ALA A 161 -10.87 -22.23 -4.17
CA ALA A 161 -10.64 -22.64 -5.54
C ALA A 161 -9.83 -21.56 -6.28
N LEU A 162 -8.59 -21.87 -6.62
CA LEU A 162 -7.61 -20.92 -7.14
C LEU A 162 -7.28 -21.18 -8.61
N ASN A 163 -7.23 -20.13 -9.43
CA ASN A 163 -6.67 -20.15 -10.77
C ASN A 163 -5.48 -19.18 -10.85
N VAL A 164 -4.37 -19.63 -11.44
CA VAL A 164 -3.17 -18.81 -11.65
C VAL A 164 -2.83 -18.76 -13.13
N GLU A 165 -2.49 -17.58 -13.63
CA GLU A 165 -2.12 -17.37 -15.04
C GLU A 165 -0.85 -16.51 -15.13
N VAL A 166 0.20 -17.11 -15.69
CA VAL A 166 1.47 -16.44 -16.01
C VAL A 166 1.84 -16.85 -17.45
N PRO A 167 1.23 -16.22 -18.45
CA PRO A 167 1.47 -16.60 -19.86
C PRO A 167 2.88 -16.27 -20.34
N ASP A 168 3.48 -15.18 -19.83
CA ASP A 168 4.72 -14.62 -20.31
C ASP A 168 5.91 -14.91 -19.39
N LYS A 169 7.12 -14.84 -19.93
CA LYS A 169 8.36 -14.91 -19.16
C LYS A 169 8.68 -13.53 -18.58
N ILE A 170 8.72 -13.42 -17.25
CA ILE A 170 8.95 -12.17 -16.53
C ILE A 170 10.32 -12.26 -15.85
N GLU A 171 11.32 -11.56 -16.38
CA GLU A 171 12.71 -11.64 -15.92
C GLU A 171 13.13 -10.45 -15.05
N ALA A 172 12.45 -9.32 -15.14
CA ALA A 172 12.72 -8.12 -14.36
C ALA A 172 11.44 -7.45 -13.90
N THR A 173 11.52 -6.59 -12.89
CA THR A 173 10.41 -5.76 -12.41
C THR A 173 10.49 -4.36 -13.01
N TYR A 174 9.35 -3.76 -13.36
CA TYR A 174 9.26 -2.36 -13.80
C TYR A 174 8.99 -1.39 -12.64
N LEU A 175 8.94 -1.90 -11.44
CA LEU A 175 8.82 -1.19 -10.17
C LEU A 175 9.92 -1.69 -9.22
N PRO A 176 10.42 -0.90 -8.26
CA PRO A 176 11.29 -1.41 -7.21
C PRO A 176 10.71 -2.67 -6.57
N GLU A 177 11.51 -3.73 -6.55
CA GLU A 177 11.07 -5.09 -6.20
C GLU A 177 10.31 -5.14 -4.87
N LEU A 178 10.81 -4.41 -3.86
CA LEU A 178 10.19 -4.38 -2.54
C LEU A 178 8.78 -3.77 -2.57
N ASP A 179 8.57 -2.66 -3.28
CA ASP A 179 7.27 -2.01 -3.38
C ASP A 179 6.29 -2.90 -4.16
N LEU A 180 6.76 -3.61 -5.21
CA LEU A 180 5.95 -4.58 -5.94
C LEU A 180 5.54 -5.77 -5.07
N LEU A 181 6.49 -6.37 -4.33
CA LEU A 181 6.21 -7.46 -3.40
C LEU A 181 5.14 -7.08 -2.37
N LEU A 182 5.20 -5.87 -1.84
CA LEU A 182 4.21 -5.39 -0.88
C LEU A 182 2.83 -5.23 -1.49
N LEU A 183 2.75 -4.60 -2.67
CA LEU A 183 1.48 -4.45 -3.38
C LEU A 183 0.86 -5.82 -3.68
N MET A 184 1.65 -6.76 -4.21
CA MET A 184 1.21 -8.13 -4.47
C MET A 184 0.74 -8.84 -3.20
N SER A 185 1.51 -8.72 -2.09
CA SER A 185 1.13 -9.33 -0.81
C SER A 185 -0.18 -8.77 -0.30
N ILE A 186 -0.33 -7.45 -0.27
CA ILE A 186 -1.56 -6.77 0.21
C ILE A 186 -2.77 -7.22 -0.62
N PHE A 187 -2.66 -7.24 -1.94
CA PHE A 187 -3.78 -7.64 -2.81
C PHE A 187 -4.13 -9.11 -2.63
N CYS A 188 -3.14 -10.01 -2.54
CA CYS A 188 -3.38 -11.43 -2.29
C CYS A 188 -4.00 -11.68 -0.91
N ASP A 189 -3.48 -11.04 0.16
CA ASP A 189 -4.02 -11.20 1.51
C ASP A 189 -5.48 -10.74 1.58
N ASN A 190 -5.79 -9.57 1.02
CA ASN A 190 -7.17 -9.08 0.96
C ASN A 190 -8.09 -10.01 0.17
N ALA A 191 -7.59 -10.57 -0.95
CA ALA A 191 -8.35 -11.50 -1.78
C ALA A 191 -8.65 -12.81 -1.06
N ILE A 192 -7.65 -13.40 -0.37
CA ILE A 192 -7.80 -14.61 0.43
C ILE A 192 -8.83 -14.38 1.54
N GLU A 193 -8.66 -13.31 2.31
CA GLU A 193 -9.58 -12.98 3.40
C GLU A 193 -11.02 -12.79 2.92
N ALA A 194 -11.23 -12.06 1.82
CA ALA A 194 -12.56 -11.82 1.29
C ALA A 194 -13.19 -13.07 0.67
N ALA A 195 -12.38 -13.92 0.02
CA ALA A 195 -12.85 -15.17 -0.57
C ALA A 195 -13.34 -16.15 0.51
N LEU A 196 -12.68 -16.21 1.67
CA LEU A 196 -13.08 -17.08 2.79
C LEU A 196 -14.48 -16.73 3.36
N GLU A 197 -14.90 -15.48 3.23
CA GLU A 197 -16.24 -15.06 3.67
C GLU A 197 -17.34 -15.31 2.63
N ALA A 198 -16.96 -15.62 1.41
CA ALA A 198 -17.90 -15.85 0.32
C ALA A 198 -18.56 -17.24 0.44
N LYS A 199 -19.77 -17.37 -0.11
CA LYS A 199 -20.50 -18.67 -0.15
C LYS A 199 -19.74 -19.75 -0.93
N VAL A 200 -19.02 -19.34 -1.98
CA VAL A 200 -18.17 -20.20 -2.81
C VAL A 200 -16.82 -19.54 -2.93
N PRO A 201 -15.82 -19.95 -2.10
CA PRO A 201 -14.50 -19.36 -2.10
C PRO A 201 -13.77 -19.56 -3.42
N ARG A 202 -13.49 -18.47 -4.15
CA ARG A 202 -12.75 -18.48 -5.41
C ARG A 202 -11.80 -17.32 -5.49
N MET A 203 -10.63 -17.56 -6.08
CA MET A 203 -9.61 -16.55 -6.32
C MET A 203 -8.91 -16.81 -7.66
N SER A 204 -8.50 -15.74 -8.33
CA SER A 204 -7.68 -15.82 -9.54
C SER A 204 -6.53 -14.82 -9.42
N ILE A 205 -5.33 -15.24 -9.80
CA ILE A 205 -4.12 -14.42 -9.87
C ILE A 205 -3.62 -14.46 -11.31
N ALA A 206 -3.37 -13.31 -11.91
CA ALA A 206 -2.73 -13.20 -13.21
C ALA A 206 -1.53 -12.24 -13.14
N TYR A 207 -0.39 -12.63 -13.74
CA TYR A 207 0.77 -11.77 -13.88
C TYR A 207 1.36 -11.95 -15.28
N PHE A 208 1.31 -10.90 -16.10
CA PHE A 208 1.64 -11.00 -17.52
C PHE A 208 2.17 -9.67 -18.06
N LEU A 209 2.68 -9.72 -19.29
CA LEU A 209 3.11 -8.57 -20.06
C LEU A 209 2.01 -8.17 -21.06
N LEU A 210 1.72 -6.88 -21.14
CA LEU A 210 0.81 -6.31 -22.12
C LEU A 210 1.48 -5.09 -22.72
N ASP A 211 1.86 -5.18 -23.98
CA ASP A 211 2.70 -4.20 -24.66
C ASP A 211 3.98 -3.92 -23.83
N ASP A 212 4.27 -2.68 -23.48
CA ASP A 212 5.41 -2.29 -22.63
C ASP A 212 5.03 -2.18 -21.14
N GLN A 213 4.04 -2.94 -20.66
CA GLN A 213 3.56 -2.88 -19.30
C GLN A 213 3.55 -4.25 -18.65
N GLN A 214 3.83 -4.29 -17.35
CA GLN A 214 3.52 -5.45 -16.50
C GLN A 214 2.15 -5.28 -15.88
N VAL A 215 1.34 -6.32 -15.92
CA VAL A 215 -0.01 -6.31 -15.36
C VAL A 215 -0.11 -7.40 -14.30
N PHE A 216 -0.41 -7.01 -13.08
CA PHE A 216 -0.72 -7.91 -11.99
C PHE A 216 -2.19 -7.75 -11.60
N ALA A 217 -2.96 -8.82 -11.72
CA ALA A 217 -4.38 -8.81 -11.42
C ALA A 217 -4.73 -9.89 -10.40
N VAL A 218 -5.54 -9.51 -9.42
CA VAL A 218 -6.13 -10.43 -8.44
C VAL A 218 -7.63 -10.24 -8.44
N THR A 219 -8.37 -11.33 -8.58
CA THR A 219 -9.83 -11.34 -8.50
C THR A 219 -10.27 -12.37 -7.48
N ASN A 220 -11.24 -12.05 -6.65
CA ASN A 220 -11.77 -12.94 -5.63
C ASN A 220 -13.29 -12.86 -5.53
N SER A 221 -13.90 -13.93 -5.02
CA SER A 221 -15.30 -13.92 -4.60
C SER A 221 -15.47 -13.09 -3.33
N THR A 222 -16.68 -12.51 -3.16
CA THR A 222 -17.05 -11.72 -1.97
C THR A 222 -18.42 -12.14 -1.46
N LYS A 223 -18.65 -11.97 -0.16
CA LYS A 223 -19.95 -12.20 0.47
C LYS A 223 -20.99 -11.25 -0.08
N GLU A 224 -20.63 -9.98 -0.22
CA GLU A 224 -21.49 -8.90 -0.69
C GLU A 224 -20.75 -8.00 -1.69
N LYS A 225 -21.50 -7.12 -2.37
CA LYS A 225 -20.88 -6.12 -3.25
C LYS A 225 -20.04 -5.14 -2.43
N VAL A 226 -18.79 -4.98 -2.80
CA VAL A 226 -17.84 -4.08 -2.13
C VAL A 226 -18.04 -2.64 -2.60
N ASN A 227 -18.11 -1.69 -1.66
CA ASN A 227 -18.14 -0.27 -1.99
C ASN A 227 -16.72 0.23 -2.32
N ILE A 228 -16.42 0.38 -3.61
CA ILE A 228 -15.10 0.77 -4.11
C ILE A 228 -14.67 2.19 -3.73
N THR A 229 -15.58 3.09 -3.41
CA THR A 229 -15.25 4.47 -3.01
C THR A 229 -14.69 4.55 -1.61
N LYS A 230 -15.06 3.61 -0.73
CA LYS A 230 -14.65 3.58 0.66
C LYS A 230 -13.52 2.60 0.95
N VAL A 231 -13.25 1.67 0.05
CA VAL A 231 -12.31 0.56 0.29
C VAL A 231 -10.85 1.01 0.54
N PHE A 232 -10.51 2.22 0.13
CA PHE A 232 -9.20 2.83 0.31
C PHE A 232 -9.13 3.82 1.49
N GLU A 233 -10.25 4.12 2.15
CA GLU A 233 -10.26 4.99 3.33
C GLU A 233 -9.56 4.30 4.50
N GLU A 234 -8.74 5.05 5.24
CA GLU A 234 -8.06 4.56 6.44
C GLU A 234 -9.07 4.09 7.47
N GLY A 235 -8.92 2.85 7.94
CA GLY A 235 -9.84 2.27 8.93
C GLY A 235 -11.13 1.74 8.35
N TYR A 236 -11.41 1.90 7.05
CA TYR A 236 -12.55 1.24 6.43
C TYR A 236 -12.29 -0.25 6.31
N SER A 237 -13.01 -1.02 7.07
CA SER A 237 -13.06 -2.47 7.00
C SER A 237 -14.50 -2.91 7.20
N SER A 238 -14.99 -3.80 6.36
CA SER A 238 -16.25 -4.50 6.61
C SER A 238 -16.19 -5.40 7.86
N LYS A 239 -15.03 -5.48 8.53
CA LYS A 239 -14.69 -6.46 9.59
C LYS A 239 -14.43 -5.85 10.97
N GLY A 240 -14.69 -4.53 11.20
CA GLY A 240 -14.56 -3.86 12.50
C GLY A 240 -13.29 -3.00 12.67
N SER A 241 -13.22 -2.26 13.78
CA SER A 241 -12.16 -1.32 14.12
C SER A 241 -10.79 -2.03 14.30
N GLY A 242 -9.75 -1.49 13.66
CA GLY A 242 -8.37 -2.00 13.70
C GLY A 242 -7.94 -2.80 12.47
N ARG A 243 -8.80 -2.99 11.47
CA ARG A 243 -8.52 -3.56 10.13
C ARG A 243 -8.76 -2.48 9.06
N GLY A 244 -8.23 -2.66 7.86
CA GLY A 244 -8.40 -1.67 6.76
C GLY A 244 -7.14 -0.83 6.49
N ILE A 245 -5.99 -1.23 7.04
CA ILE A 245 -4.70 -0.54 6.83
C ILE A 245 -4.03 -1.01 5.52
N GLY A 246 -4.32 -2.22 5.06
CA GLY A 246 -3.65 -2.83 3.90
C GLY A 246 -3.83 -2.02 2.61
N LEU A 247 -5.08 -1.76 2.21
CA LEU A 247 -5.37 -1.03 0.97
C LEU A 247 -4.98 0.45 1.05
N ALA A 248 -5.07 1.07 2.22
CA ALA A 248 -4.56 2.43 2.44
C ALA A 248 -3.02 2.48 2.24
N ASN A 249 -2.28 1.48 2.72
CA ASN A 249 -0.85 1.35 2.47
C ASN A 249 -0.54 1.11 1.00
N ALA A 250 -1.30 0.25 0.32
CA ALA A 250 -1.15 0.05 -1.12
C ALA A 250 -1.34 1.37 -1.88
N GLN A 251 -2.35 2.17 -1.52
CA GLN A 251 -2.58 3.46 -2.13
C GLN A 251 -1.41 4.44 -1.92
N ARG A 252 -0.79 4.45 -0.73
CA ARG A 252 0.40 5.27 -0.46
C ARG A 252 1.59 4.86 -1.30
N ILE A 253 1.81 3.55 -1.51
CA ILE A 253 2.87 3.06 -2.39
C ILE A 253 2.59 3.52 -3.82
N ILE A 254 1.35 3.36 -4.31
CA ILE A 254 0.96 3.76 -5.66
C ILE A 254 1.14 5.27 -5.87
N GLN A 255 0.82 6.10 -4.88
CA GLN A 255 1.00 7.55 -4.96
C GLN A 255 2.46 7.99 -5.13
N LYS A 256 3.45 7.17 -4.73
CA LYS A 256 4.87 7.45 -4.98
C LYS A 256 5.23 7.34 -6.48
N TYR A 257 4.42 6.64 -7.25
CA TYR A 257 4.69 6.30 -8.65
C TYR A 257 3.51 6.74 -9.53
N PRO A 258 3.48 8.00 -9.99
CA PRO A 258 2.34 8.56 -10.75
C PRO A 258 2.02 7.80 -12.05
N GLN A 259 2.99 7.03 -12.57
CA GLN A 259 2.85 6.21 -13.76
C GLN A 259 2.07 4.90 -13.53
N LEU A 260 1.89 4.48 -12.27
CA LEU A 260 1.15 3.27 -11.97
C LEU A 260 -0.34 3.46 -12.18
N GLY A 261 -0.97 2.48 -12.81
CA GLY A 261 -2.42 2.37 -12.90
C GLY A 261 -2.96 1.35 -11.90
N LEU A 262 -3.89 1.74 -11.03
CA LEU A 262 -4.67 0.80 -10.23
C LEU A 262 -6.14 0.88 -10.62
N ARG A 263 -6.66 -0.22 -11.15
CA ARG A 263 -8.08 -0.38 -11.46
C ARG A 263 -8.71 -1.33 -10.44
N THR A 264 -9.71 -0.82 -9.71
CA THR A 264 -10.48 -1.61 -8.75
C THR A 264 -11.92 -1.71 -9.22
N GLN A 265 -12.46 -2.92 -9.21
CA GLN A 265 -13.83 -3.18 -9.67
C GLN A 265 -14.54 -4.10 -8.68
N SER A 266 -15.83 -3.85 -8.47
CA SER A 266 -16.73 -4.75 -7.73
C SER A 266 -17.99 -4.96 -8.56
N TYR A 267 -18.20 -6.19 -8.99
CA TYR A 267 -19.37 -6.56 -9.78
C TYR A 267 -19.98 -7.85 -9.25
N ARG A 268 -21.27 -7.82 -8.96
CA ARG A 268 -21.99 -8.92 -8.32
C ARG A 268 -21.29 -9.33 -7.01
N HIS A 269 -20.77 -10.57 -6.92
CA HIS A 269 -20.06 -11.16 -5.79
C HIS A 269 -18.58 -11.36 -6.11
N GLN A 270 -18.01 -10.48 -6.93
CA GLN A 270 -16.59 -10.49 -7.28
C GLN A 270 -15.97 -9.11 -7.03
N PHE A 271 -14.72 -9.14 -6.58
CA PHE A 271 -13.87 -7.97 -6.42
C PHE A 271 -12.57 -8.21 -7.18
N SER A 272 -12.15 -7.23 -7.95
CA SER A 272 -10.94 -7.33 -8.77
C SER A 272 -10.07 -6.09 -8.59
N GLN A 273 -8.77 -6.32 -8.46
CA GLN A 273 -7.74 -5.29 -8.45
C GLN A 273 -6.72 -5.59 -9.54
N THR A 274 -6.48 -4.62 -10.41
CA THR A 274 -5.53 -4.72 -11.51
C THR A 274 -4.53 -3.60 -11.39
N LEU A 275 -3.27 -3.95 -11.17
CA LEU A 275 -2.12 -3.05 -11.14
C LEU A 275 -1.43 -3.10 -12.51
N THR A 276 -1.29 -1.94 -13.13
CA THR A 276 -0.58 -1.76 -14.41
C THR A 276 0.70 -0.99 -14.14
N ILE A 277 1.83 -1.54 -14.55
CA ILE A 277 3.17 -1.01 -14.28
C ILE A 277 3.85 -0.79 -15.64
N PRO A 278 3.88 0.45 -16.15
CA PRO A 278 4.56 0.74 -17.39
C PRO A 278 6.08 0.60 -17.24
N LYS A 279 6.72 0.22 -18.34
CA LYS A 279 8.18 0.23 -18.42
C LYS A 279 8.67 1.66 -18.40
N VAL A 280 9.51 2.00 -17.42
CA VAL A 280 10.16 3.31 -17.37
C VAL A 280 11.41 3.23 -18.23
N GLU A 281 11.52 4.07 -19.25
CA GLU A 281 12.73 4.20 -20.05
C GLU A 281 13.86 4.69 -19.13
N GLY A 282 14.85 3.83 -18.88
CA GLY A 282 16.06 4.20 -18.11
C GLY A 282 16.33 3.42 -16.83
N SER A 283 15.67 2.28 -16.58
CA SER A 283 16.04 1.36 -15.48
C SER A 283 16.75 0.11 -15.99
#